data_ae2106c147ce366493a2c15b4cee1958
#
_entry.id   ae2106c147ce366493a2c15b4cee1958
#
_cell.length_a   1.000
_cell.length_b   1.000
_cell.length_c   1.000
_cell.angle_alpha   90.00
_cell.angle_beta   90.00
_cell.angle_gamma   90.00
#
_symmetry.space_group_name_H-M   'P 1'
#
loop_
_entity.id
_entity.type
_entity.pdbx_description
1 polymer ?
#
loop_
_entity_poly.entity_id
_entity_poly.type
_entity_poly.pdbx_seq_one_letter_code
_entity_poly.pdbx_strand_id
1 'polypeptide(L)'
;AFAIGAAIPLSMFALGGNRMSDWFRSHHTAFRRSAGAVVIAMAVLLAVDAPTALQRLVPDWTSSAQQALGNHIIGNQDLESCRKGDPGTPHDCGPVPQLSRLENWINTDQAIDPATSGKVTLVDFWAYACINCQRANEHVVKLYDHYKDYGLDVIGVHAPEYAFERDVDNVRKAVVAQHIKYPVAQDNSFATWKNFHNRYWPAHYLADHTGRLRQVHEGEGKYAETERV
;
A
#
# COMPACT_ATOMS: atom_id res chain seq x y z
N ALA A 1 9.58 11.42 23.45
CA ALA A 1 9.92 9.99 23.34
C ALA A 1 11.20 9.76 22.52
N PHE A 2 11.38 10.40 21.37
CA PHE A 2 12.57 10.21 20.50
C PHE A 2 13.89 10.61 21.18
N ALA A 3 13.92 11.76 21.89
CA ALA A 3 15.10 12.25 22.58
C ALA A 3 15.59 11.31 23.70
N ILE A 4 14.68 10.65 24.41
CA ILE A 4 15.01 9.69 25.47
C ILE A 4 15.53 8.39 24.88
N GLY A 5 14.96 7.93 23.77
CA GLY A 5 15.40 6.72 23.07
C GLY A 5 16.81 6.82 22.48
N ALA A 6 17.22 8.02 22.06
CA ALA A 6 18.58 8.28 21.57
C ALA A 6 19.59 8.53 22.69
N ALA A 7 19.17 9.09 23.83
CA ALA A 7 20.07 9.42 24.96
C ALA A 7 20.59 8.17 25.68
N ILE A 8 19.80 7.10 25.79
CA ILE A 8 20.18 5.88 26.50
C ILE A 8 21.37 5.16 25.84
N PRO A 9 21.36 4.85 24.52
CA PRO A 9 22.51 4.25 23.85
C PRO A 9 23.78 5.14 23.91
N LEU A 10 23.61 6.46 23.72
CA LEU A 10 24.72 7.41 23.78
C LEU A 10 25.35 7.49 25.19
N SER A 11 24.54 7.44 26.24
CA SER A 11 25.02 7.43 27.63
C SER A 11 25.76 6.12 27.95
N MET A 12 25.26 4.98 27.47
CA MET A 12 25.95 3.69 27.62
C MET A 12 27.29 3.67 26.89
N PHE A 13 27.38 4.29 25.71
CA PHE A 13 28.63 4.46 24.97
C PHE A 13 29.61 5.39 25.72
N ALA A 14 29.13 6.48 26.30
CA ALA A 14 29.96 7.44 27.04
C ALA A 14 30.52 6.86 28.34
N LEU A 15 29.74 6.04 29.06
CA LEU A 15 30.13 5.44 30.34
C LEU A 15 31.01 4.18 30.19
N GLY A 16 30.85 3.45 29.08
CA GLY A 16 31.60 2.21 28.79
C GLY A 16 32.85 2.37 27.92
N GLY A 17 33.17 3.61 27.49
CA GLY A 17 34.07 3.90 26.37
C GLY A 17 35.48 3.28 26.46
N ASN A 18 36.10 3.27 27.64
CA ASN A 18 37.47 2.79 27.74
C ASN A 18 37.60 1.26 27.67
N ARG A 19 36.75 0.50 28.36
CA ARG A 19 36.76 -0.97 28.29
C ARG A 19 36.32 -1.51 26.93
N MET A 20 35.37 -0.84 26.32
CA MET A 20 34.86 -1.22 25.01
C MET A 20 35.87 -0.90 23.90
N SER A 21 36.60 0.22 24.01
CA SER A 21 37.69 0.58 23.09
C SER A 21 38.82 -0.45 23.10
N ASP A 22 39.21 -0.95 24.24
CA ASP A 22 40.30 -1.94 24.37
C ASP A 22 39.89 -3.31 23.83
N TRP A 23 38.63 -3.71 24.05
CA TRP A 23 38.05 -4.93 23.47
C TRP A 23 37.96 -4.83 21.94
N PHE A 24 37.52 -3.69 21.41
CA PHE A 24 37.48 -3.44 19.96
C PHE A 24 38.89 -3.44 19.35
N ARG A 25 39.88 -2.87 20.04
CA ARG A 25 41.27 -2.86 19.56
C ARG A 25 41.88 -4.26 19.49
N SER A 26 41.59 -5.13 20.45
CA SER A 26 42.09 -6.49 20.48
C SER A 26 41.40 -7.40 19.42
N HIS A 27 40.16 -7.09 19.03
CA HIS A 27 39.36 -7.92 18.11
C HIS A 27 39.08 -7.25 16.77
N HIS A 28 39.74 -6.15 16.43
CA HIS A 28 39.43 -5.33 15.26
C HIS A 28 39.47 -6.11 13.94
N THR A 29 40.36 -7.08 13.78
CA THR A 29 40.47 -7.90 12.58
C THR A 29 39.28 -8.87 12.41
N ALA A 30 38.85 -9.48 13.51
CA ALA A 30 37.69 -10.37 13.53
C ALA A 30 36.41 -9.57 13.26
N PHE A 31 36.27 -8.42 13.90
CA PHE A 31 35.13 -7.51 13.70
C PHE A 31 35.04 -6.99 12.24
N ARG A 32 36.18 -6.57 11.65
CA ARG A 32 36.22 -6.15 10.24
C ARG A 32 35.84 -7.25 9.29
N ARG A 33 36.29 -8.50 9.55
CA ARG A 33 35.92 -9.65 8.70
C ARG A 33 34.46 -10.01 8.83
N SER A 34 33.92 -10.04 10.05
CA SER A 34 32.50 -10.33 10.28
C SER A 34 31.58 -9.22 9.73
N ALA A 35 31.94 -7.96 9.93
CA ALA A 35 31.19 -6.84 9.34
C ALA A 35 31.22 -6.87 7.82
N GLY A 36 32.38 -7.15 7.21
CA GLY A 36 32.48 -7.32 5.77
C GLY A 36 31.64 -8.50 5.23
N ALA A 37 31.65 -9.63 5.92
CA ALA A 37 30.82 -10.79 5.56
C ALA A 37 29.31 -10.47 5.66
N VAL A 38 28.88 -9.74 6.70
CA VAL A 38 27.48 -9.29 6.85
C VAL A 38 27.08 -8.35 5.72
N VAL A 39 27.93 -7.38 5.36
CA VAL A 39 27.65 -6.46 4.25
C VAL A 39 27.53 -7.21 2.93
N ILE A 40 28.41 -8.16 2.65
CA ILE A 40 28.35 -8.99 1.44
C ILE A 40 27.07 -9.84 1.44
N ALA A 41 26.75 -10.48 2.57
CA ALA A 41 25.51 -11.26 2.70
C ALA A 41 24.26 -10.41 2.46
N MET A 42 24.20 -9.20 3.04
CA MET A 42 23.09 -8.26 2.79
C MET A 42 23.03 -7.81 1.34
N ALA A 43 24.17 -7.55 0.70
CA ALA A 43 24.21 -7.18 -0.72
C ALA A 43 23.67 -8.31 -1.61
N VAL A 44 24.03 -9.56 -1.32
CA VAL A 44 23.51 -10.73 -2.05
C VAL A 44 22.01 -10.89 -1.81
N LEU A 45 21.53 -10.76 -0.57
CA LEU A 45 20.11 -10.83 -0.24
C LEU A 45 19.29 -9.74 -0.98
N LEU A 46 19.83 -8.52 -1.08
CA LEU A 46 19.20 -7.45 -1.85
C LEU A 46 19.22 -7.73 -3.35
N ALA A 47 20.31 -8.29 -3.88
CA ALA A 47 20.43 -8.62 -5.31
C ALA A 47 19.45 -9.72 -5.78
N VAL A 48 19.07 -10.63 -4.87
CA VAL A 48 18.06 -11.68 -5.13
C VAL A 48 16.67 -11.32 -4.64
N ASP A 49 16.45 -10.06 -4.23
CA ASP A 49 15.18 -9.54 -3.70
C ASP A 49 14.57 -10.34 -2.53
N ALA A 50 15.44 -11.02 -1.78
CA ALA A 50 15.03 -11.85 -0.65
C ALA A 50 14.30 -11.09 0.47
N PRO A 51 14.63 -9.81 0.80
CA PRO A 51 13.88 -9.05 1.79
C PRO A 51 12.40 -8.88 1.43
N THR A 52 12.09 -8.59 0.17
CA THR A 52 10.70 -8.44 -0.32
C THR A 52 9.95 -9.76 -0.24
N ALA A 53 10.59 -10.87 -0.62
CA ALA A 53 10.01 -12.20 -0.48
C ALA A 53 9.73 -12.57 0.98
N LEU A 54 10.65 -12.22 1.90
CA LEU A 54 10.47 -12.48 3.33
C LEU A 54 9.37 -11.61 3.95
N GLN A 55 9.29 -10.33 3.57
CA GLN A 55 8.25 -9.42 4.04
C GLN A 55 6.84 -9.88 3.66
N ARG A 56 6.68 -10.50 2.49
CA ARG A 56 5.39 -11.08 2.07
C ARG A 56 4.90 -12.22 2.97
N LEU A 57 5.80 -12.89 3.67
CA LEU A 57 5.48 -13.99 4.58
C LEU A 57 5.17 -13.54 6.01
N VAL A 58 5.54 -12.30 6.39
CA VAL A 58 5.29 -11.77 7.73
C VAL A 58 3.92 -11.11 7.77
N PRO A 59 2.98 -11.56 8.63
CA PRO A 59 1.69 -10.90 8.78
C PRO A 59 1.84 -9.46 9.25
N ASP A 60 1.02 -8.57 8.71
CA ASP A 60 0.98 -7.17 9.15
C ASP A 60 0.16 -7.03 10.43
N TRP A 61 0.82 -6.95 11.57
CA TRP A 61 0.23 -6.76 12.90
C TRP A 61 0.12 -5.29 13.30
N THR A 62 0.64 -4.37 12.47
CA THR A 62 0.61 -2.92 12.75
C THR A 62 -0.58 -2.22 12.10
N SER A 63 -1.20 -2.79 11.06
CA SER A 63 -2.30 -2.18 10.30
C SER A 63 -3.51 -1.88 11.18
N SER A 64 -3.87 -2.77 12.10
CA SER A 64 -5.01 -2.56 13.02
C SER A 64 -4.78 -1.40 13.99
N ALA A 65 -3.55 -1.22 14.48
CA ALA A 65 -3.19 -0.10 15.34
C ALA A 65 -3.16 1.24 14.57
N GLN A 66 -2.68 1.23 13.33
CA GLN A 66 -2.69 2.40 12.44
C GLN A 66 -4.11 2.81 12.07
N GLN A 67 -4.99 1.86 11.75
CA GLN A 67 -6.40 2.10 11.48
C GLN A 67 -7.13 2.70 12.69
N ALA A 68 -6.89 2.16 13.89
CA ALA A 68 -7.50 2.68 15.12
C ALA A 68 -7.12 4.13 15.41
N LEU A 69 -5.86 4.52 15.14
CA LEU A 69 -5.38 5.89 15.29
C LEU A 69 -5.93 6.83 14.21
N GLY A 70 -5.99 6.38 12.94
CA GLY A 70 -6.48 7.16 11.81
C GLY A 70 -7.97 7.52 11.94
N ASN A 71 -8.79 6.58 12.40
CA ASN A 71 -10.23 6.77 12.58
C ASN A 71 -10.58 7.83 13.62
N HIS A 72 -9.66 8.19 14.51
CA HIS A 72 -9.91 9.17 15.56
C HIS A 72 -9.68 10.64 15.13
N ILE A 73 -9.02 10.88 13.99
CA ILE A 73 -8.49 12.21 13.66
C ILE A 73 -9.23 12.92 12.51
N ILE A 74 -9.84 12.18 11.56
CA ILE A 74 -10.42 12.80 10.35
C ILE A 74 -11.72 12.07 9.95
N GLY A 75 -12.87 12.61 10.29
CA GLY A 75 -14.17 12.06 9.92
C GLY A 75 -14.85 12.84 8.79
N ASN A 76 -15.29 12.17 7.73
CA ASN A 76 -16.33 12.62 6.81
C ASN A 76 -17.52 11.67 6.99
N GLN A 77 -18.69 12.19 7.38
CA GLN A 77 -19.77 11.37 7.94
C GLN A 77 -20.33 10.32 6.96
N ASP A 78 -20.33 10.60 5.65
CA ASP A 78 -20.92 9.68 4.66
C ASP A 78 -20.01 8.46 4.36
N LEU A 79 -18.70 8.65 4.24
CA LEU A 79 -17.76 7.56 4.04
C LEU A 79 -17.45 6.78 5.33
N GLU A 80 -17.59 7.42 6.49
CA GLU A 80 -17.34 6.79 7.78
C GLU A 80 -18.37 5.69 8.10
N SER A 81 -19.61 5.85 7.66
CA SER A 81 -20.64 4.80 7.78
C SER A 81 -20.25 3.55 7.01
N CYS A 82 -19.65 3.70 5.82
CA CYS A 82 -19.18 2.57 5.01
C CYS A 82 -17.90 1.93 5.52
N ARG A 83 -17.01 2.70 6.12
CA ARG A 83 -15.80 2.16 6.76
C ARG A 83 -16.12 1.32 7.98
N LYS A 84 -17.17 1.69 8.72
CA LYS A 84 -17.65 0.99 9.93
C LYS A 84 -18.71 -0.06 9.66
N GLY A 85 -19.23 -0.11 8.43
CA GLY A 85 -20.24 -1.07 8.04
C GLY A 85 -19.76 -2.52 8.13
N ASP A 86 -20.72 -3.44 8.18
CA ASP A 86 -20.43 -4.86 8.24
C ASP A 86 -19.76 -5.29 6.90
N PRO A 87 -18.53 -5.85 6.95
CA PRO A 87 -17.85 -6.32 5.76
C PRO A 87 -18.66 -7.40 5.05
N GLY A 88 -18.78 -7.30 3.72
CA GLY A 88 -19.54 -8.26 2.91
C GLY A 88 -21.05 -8.03 2.88
N THR A 89 -21.50 -6.87 3.36
CA THR A 89 -22.86 -6.37 3.18
C THR A 89 -22.79 -5.04 2.43
N PRO A 90 -23.53 -4.87 1.31
CA PRO A 90 -23.53 -3.60 0.58
C PRO A 90 -24.22 -2.50 1.39
N HIS A 91 -23.56 -1.37 1.52
CA HIS A 91 -24.09 -0.16 2.15
C HIS A 91 -24.41 0.91 1.10
N ASP A 92 -25.19 1.91 1.46
CA ASP A 92 -25.33 3.11 0.65
C ASP A 92 -24.46 4.24 1.23
N CYS A 93 -23.30 4.44 0.62
CA CYS A 93 -22.28 5.40 1.04
C CYS A 93 -22.32 6.70 0.23
N GLY A 94 -23.39 6.91 -0.54
CA GLY A 94 -23.49 8.05 -1.44
C GLY A 94 -22.86 7.81 -2.82
N PRO A 95 -22.77 8.84 -3.65
CA PRO A 95 -22.13 8.72 -4.97
C PRO A 95 -20.64 8.44 -4.83
N VAL A 96 -20.08 7.66 -5.79
CA VAL A 96 -18.65 7.46 -5.87
C VAL A 96 -17.94 8.81 -6.08
N PRO A 97 -16.88 9.12 -5.30
CA PRO A 97 -16.15 10.36 -5.48
C PRO A 97 -15.49 10.47 -6.86
N GLN A 98 -15.34 11.67 -7.36
CA GLN A 98 -14.77 11.93 -8.67
C GLN A 98 -13.28 11.56 -8.75
N LEU A 99 -12.90 10.84 -9.80
CA LEU A 99 -11.51 10.69 -10.18
C LEU A 99 -11.04 12.03 -10.80
N SER A 100 -9.99 12.62 -10.23
CA SER A 100 -9.51 13.93 -10.63
C SER A 100 -8.01 13.95 -10.87
N ARG A 101 -7.57 14.62 -11.94
CA ARG A 101 -6.16 14.82 -12.28
C ARG A 101 -5.34 13.53 -12.32
N LEU A 102 -5.96 12.43 -12.72
CA LEU A 102 -5.25 11.20 -13.03
C LEU A 102 -4.48 11.37 -14.33
N GLU A 103 -3.26 10.86 -14.35
CA GLU A 103 -2.35 10.96 -15.47
C GLU A 103 -1.71 9.60 -15.79
N ASN A 104 -1.03 9.51 -16.94
CA ASN A 104 -0.26 8.34 -17.32
C ASN A 104 -1.04 7.03 -17.23
N TRP A 105 -2.19 6.96 -17.89
CA TRP A 105 -2.98 5.75 -17.96
C TRP A 105 -2.19 4.60 -18.59
N ILE A 106 -2.29 3.41 -17.97
CA ILE A 106 -1.63 2.16 -18.36
C ILE A 106 -2.71 1.11 -18.54
N ASN A 107 -2.54 0.18 -19.47
CA ASN A 107 -3.49 -0.88 -19.84
C ASN A 107 -4.84 -0.37 -20.40
N THR A 108 -4.94 0.89 -20.75
CA THR A 108 -6.11 1.49 -21.41
C THR A 108 -5.72 2.74 -22.18
N ASP A 109 -6.43 3.03 -23.26
CA ASP A 109 -6.28 4.26 -24.05
C ASP A 109 -7.29 5.35 -23.62
N GLN A 110 -8.22 5.03 -22.73
CA GLN A 110 -9.28 5.93 -22.30
C GLN A 110 -9.39 5.96 -20.77
N ALA A 111 -9.65 7.16 -20.25
CA ALA A 111 -9.99 7.31 -18.84
C ALA A 111 -11.34 6.66 -18.55
N ILE A 112 -11.44 5.95 -17.44
CA ILE A 112 -12.68 5.32 -16.98
C ILE A 112 -13.24 6.17 -15.83
N ASP A 113 -14.55 6.45 -15.90
CA ASP A 113 -15.24 7.13 -14.81
C ASP A 113 -16.23 6.14 -14.14
N PRO A 114 -15.98 5.76 -12.88
CA PRO A 114 -16.83 4.83 -12.16
C PRO A 114 -18.27 5.34 -11.98
N ALA A 115 -18.48 6.66 -12.01
CA ALA A 115 -19.80 7.24 -11.86
C ALA A 115 -20.72 7.01 -13.08
N THR A 116 -20.12 6.78 -14.26
CA THR A 116 -20.86 6.69 -15.54
C THR A 116 -20.57 5.41 -16.33
N SER A 117 -19.72 4.53 -15.83
CA SER A 117 -19.33 3.30 -16.54
C SER A 117 -20.49 2.32 -16.77
N GLY A 118 -21.53 2.36 -15.93
CA GLY A 118 -22.63 1.41 -15.95
C GLY A 118 -22.27 0.01 -15.49
N LYS A 119 -21.08 -0.15 -14.89
CA LYS A 119 -20.55 -1.41 -14.38
C LYS A 119 -20.23 -1.30 -12.88
N VAL A 120 -20.15 -2.45 -12.22
CA VAL A 120 -19.56 -2.51 -10.89
C VAL A 120 -18.08 -2.13 -11.01
N THR A 121 -17.62 -1.17 -10.21
CA THR A 121 -16.26 -0.65 -10.34
C THR A 121 -15.54 -0.70 -9.00
N LEU A 122 -14.39 -1.36 -8.97
CA LEU A 122 -13.47 -1.35 -7.84
C LEU A 122 -12.38 -0.30 -8.10
N VAL A 123 -12.34 0.76 -7.28
CA VAL A 123 -11.23 1.71 -7.27
C VAL A 123 -10.23 1.26 -6.21
N ASP A 124 -9.04 0.89 -6.65
CA ASP A 124 -7.95 0.34 -5.85
C ASP A 124 -6.83 1.37 -5.70
N PHE A 125 -6.67 1.94 -4.52
CA PHE A 125 -5.55 2.82 -4.20
C PHE A 125 -4.34 2.01 -3.78
N TRP A 126 -3.24 2.15 -4.51
CA TRP A 126 -2.02 1.40 -4.28
C TRP A 126 -0.75 2.21 -4.53
N ALA A 127 0.38 1.70 -4.05
CA ALA A 127 1.72 2.16 -4.37
C ALA A 127 2.62 0.95 -4.61
N TYR A 128 3.51 1.01 -5.60
CA TYR A 128 4.23 -0.20 -6.01
C TYR A 128 5.28 -0.69 -5.01
N ALA A 129 5.84 0.21 -4.18
CA ALA A 129 6.80 -0.16 -3.14
C ALA A 129 6.13 -0.57 -1.83
N CYS A 130 4.81 -0.36 -1.69
CA CYS A 130 4.03 -0.74 -0.52
C CYS A 130 3.85 -2.27 -0.47
N ILE A 131 4.40 -2.94 0.54
CA ILE A 131 4.35 -4.40 0.65
C ILE A 131 2.92 -4.93 0.83
N ASN A 132 2.07 -4.21 1.58
CA ASN A 132 0.68 -4.58 1.77
C ASN A 132 -0.12 -4.47 0.46
N CYS A 133 0.22 -3.48 -0.40
CA CYS A 133 -0.35 -3.35 -1.73
C CYS A 133 0.05 -4.52 -2.63
N GLN A 134 1.32 -4.93 -2.61
CA GLN A 134 1.77 -6.07 -3.41
C GLN A 134 1.02 -7.36 -3.06
N ARG A 135 0.74 -7.58 -1.76
CA ARG A 135 -0.08 -8.72 -1.29
C ARG A 135 -1.53 -8.60 -1.74
N ALA A 136 -2.12 -7.40 -1.60
CA ALA A 136 -3.49 -7.14 -1.99
C ALA A 136 -3.69 -7.29 -3.51
N ASN A 137 -2.75 -6.80 -4.32
CA ASN A 137 -2.81 -6.85 -5.77
C ASN A 137 -2.90 -8.28 -6.33
N GLU A 138 -2.32 -9.28 -5.66
CA GLU A 138 -2.50 -10.69 -6.04
C GLU A 138 -3.98 -11.12 -6.02
N HIS A 139 -4.76 -10.57 -5.08
CA HIS A 139 -6.20 -10.84 -4.97
C HIS A 139 -7.01 -9.98 -5.93
N VAL A 140 -6.66 -8.70 -6.08
CA VAL A 140 -7.35 -7.78 -7.01
C VAL A 140 -7.18 -8.25 -8.46
N VAL A 141 -5.99 -8.73 -8.85
CA VAL A 141 -5.75 -9.33 -10.17
C VAL A 141 -6.62 -10.56 -10.41
N LYS A 142 -6.75 -11.45 -9.42
CA LYS A 142 -7.62 -12.64 -9.51
C LYS A 142 -9.09 -12.25 -9.62
N LEU A 143 -9.53 -11.28 -8.82
CA LEU A 143 -10.88 -10.75 -8.85
C LEU A 143 -11.21 -10.18 -10.25
N TYR A 144 -10.32 -9.33 -10.77
CA TYR A 144 -10.47 -8.77 -12.11
C TYR A 144 -10.50 -9.85 -13.20
N ASP A 145 -9.55 -10.78 -13.20
CA ASP A 145 -9.48 -11.86 -14.21
C ASP A 145 -10.74 -12.74 -14.18
N HIS A 146 -11.37 -12.91 -13.01
CA HIS A 146 -12.58 -13.71 -12.87
C HIS A 146 -13.86 -12.96 -13.32
N TYR A 147 -14.01 -11.68 -12.94
CA TYR A 147 -15.27 -10.95 -13.08
C TYR A 147 -15.32 -9.91 -14.20
N LYS A 148 -14.21 -9.60 -14.88
CA LYS A 148 -14.19 -8.59 -15.97
C LYS A 148 -15.21 -8.85 -17.07
N ASP A 149 -15.43 -10.12 -17.41
CA ASP A 149 -16.38 -10.53 -18.45
C ASP A 149 -17.83 -10.56 -17.92
N TYR A 150 -18.02 -10.42 -16.62
CA TYR A 150 -19.32 -10.35 -15.93
C TYR A 150 -19.70 -8.94 -15.49
N GLY A 151 -18.94 -7.93 -15.90
CA GLY A 151 -19.29 -6.53 -15.67
C GLY A 151 -18.56 -5.86 -14.49
N LEU A 152 -17.43 -6.41 -14.07
CA LEU A 152 -16.52 -5.73 -13.12
C LEU A 152 -15.47 -4.93 -13.88
N ASP A 153 -15.38 -3.65 -13.60
CA ASP A 153 -14.21 -2.84 -13.89
C ASP A 153 -13.33 -2.69 -12.63
N VAL A 154 -12.01 -2.64 -12.81
CA VAL A 154 -11.07 -2.29 -11.76
C VAL A 154 -10.24 -1.12 -12.25
N ILE A 155 -10.06 -0.11 -11.41
CA ILE A 155 -9.22 1.06 -11.69
C ILE A 155 -8.16 1.15 -10.59
N GLY A 156 -6.91 0.84 -10.94
CA GLY A 156 -5.77 1.03 -10.05
C GLY A 156 -5.37 2.50 -10.01
N VAL A 157 -5.56 3.16 -8.89
CA VAL A 157 -5.10 4.53 -8.65
C VAL A 157 -3.77 4.46 -7.92
N HIS A 158 -2.68 4.62 -8.67
CA HIS A 158 -1.34 4.64 -8.11
C HIS A 158 -1.05 6.00 -7.49
N ALA A 159 -1.12 6.08 -6.16
CA ALA A 159 -0.78 7.27 -5.37
C ALA A 159 0.59 7.06 -4.72
N PRO A 160 1.61 7.86 -5.02
CA PRO A 160 2.98 7.59 -4.62
C PRO A 160 3.19 7.79 -3.11
N GLU A 161 3.68 6.78 -2.39
CA GLU A 161 4.13 6.91 -1.01
C GLU A 161 5.52 7.58 -0.94
N TYR A 162 6.37 7.27 -1.92
CA TYR A 162 7.74 7.78 -2.03
C TYR A 162 7.97 8.58 -3.30
N ALA A 163 8.98 9.45 -3.31
CA ALA A 163 9.27 10.33 -4.45
C ALA A 163 9.61 9.56 -5.73
N PHE A 164 10.30 8.41 -5.64
CA PHE A 164 10.68 7.59 -6.79
C PHE A 164 9.48 6.87 -7.44
N GLU A 165 8.36 6.79 -6.76
CA GLU A 165 7.12 6.19 -7.26
C GLU A 165 6.35 7.12 -8.22
N ARG A 166 6.74 8.38 -8.34
CA ARG A 166 6.17 9.34 -9.29
C ARG A 166 6.60 9.08 -10.73
N ASP A 167 7.69 8.36 -10.91
CA ASP A 167 8.22 8.02 -12.23
C ASP A 167 7.33 6.98 -12.91
N VAL A 168 6.78 7.33 -14.08
CA VAL A 168 5.84 6.49 -14.82
C VAL A 168 6.48 5.18 -15.30
N ASP A 169 7.76 5.18 -15.64
CA ASP A 169 8.44 3.99 -16.14
C ASP A 169 8.66 2.96 -15.01
N ASN A 170 8.84 3.44 -13.78
CA ASN A 170 8.88 2.57 -12.60
C ASN A 170 7.50 1.96 -12.33
N VAL A 171 6.42 2.76 -12.43
CA VAL A 171 5.05 2.25 -12.28
C VAL A 171 4.73 1.22 -13.36
N ARG A 172 5.08 1.47 -14.63
CA ARG A 172 4.90 0.50 -15.73
C ARG A 172 5.61 -0.83 -15.48
N LYS A 173 6.86 -0.78 -15.02
CA LYS A 173 7.61 -1.98 -14.64
C LYS A 173 6.92 -2.76 -13.52
N ALA A 174 6.42 -2.05 -12.52
CA ALA A 174 5.70 -2.66 -11.40
C ALA A 174 4.36 -3.29 -11.83
N VAL A 175 3.59 -2.63 -12.69
CA VAL A 175 2.37 -3.16 -13.30
C VAL A 175 2.63 -4.50 -14.00
N VAL A 176 3.71 -4.57 -14.80
CA VAL A 176 4.10 -5.81 -15.47
C VAL A 176 4.56 -6.88 -14.47
N ALA A 177 5.41 -6.51 -13.50
CA ALA A 177 5.96 -7.44 -12.51
C ALA A 177 4.88 -8.03 -11.58
N GLN A 178 3.82 -7.27 -11.30
CA GLN A 178 2.69 -7.71 -10.49
C GLN A 178 1.52 -8.28 -11.30
N HIS A 179 1.71 -8.51 -12.61
CA HIS A 179 0.72 -9.08 -13.52
C HIS A 179 -0.62 -8.30 -13.56
N ILE A 180 -0.58 -7.00 -13.30
CA ILE A 180 -1.76 -6.14 -13.31
C ILE A 180 -2.20 -5.91 -14.76
N LYS A 181 -3.44 -6.29 -15.10
CA LYS A 181 -4.02 -6.17 -16.44
C LYS A 181 -5.14 -5.14 -16.50
N TYR A 182 -5.71 -4.78 -15.37
CA TYR A 182 -6.72 -3.74 -15.29
C TYR A 182 -6.11 -2.34 -15.51
N PRO A 183 -6.92 -1.36 -15.89
CA PRO A 183 -6.53 0.03 -16.05
C PRO A 183 -5.87 0.60 -14.78
N VAL A 184 -4.74 1.25 -14.97
CA VAL A 184 -4.01 1.93 -13.89
C VAL A 184 -3.74 3.37 -14.31
N ALA A 185 -3.91 4.32 -13.39
CA ALA A 185 -3.52 5.70 -13.58
C ALA A 185 -2.76 6.25 -12.36
N GLN A 186 -1.89 7.23 -12.58
CA GLN A 186 -1.15 7.88 -11.50
C GLN A 186 -1.92 9.06 -10.91
N ASP A 187 -1.97 9.13 -9.58
CA ASP A 187 -2.45 10.29 -8.81
C ASP A 187 -1.27 11.00 -8.12
N ASN A 188 -0.31 11.47 -8.91
CA ASN A 188 0.90 12.15 -8.40
C ASN A 188 0.58 13.45 -7.63
N SER A 189 -0.59 14.02 -7.86
CA SER A 189 -1.09 15.22 -7.17
C SER A 189 -1.90 14.94 -5.91
N PHE A 190 -2.24 13.68 -5.66
CA PHE A 190 -3.18 13.27 -4.61
C PHE A 190 -4.56 13.93 -4.73
N ALA A 191 -4.99 14.28 -5.94
CA ALA A 191 -6.29 14.91 -6.14
C ALA A 191 -7.43 13.90 -5.99
N THR A 192 -7.31 12.73 -6.62
CA THR A 192 -8.26 11.62 -6.44
C THR A 192 -8.21 11.07 -5.03
N TRP A 193 -7.02 10.87 -4.47
CA TRP A 193 -6.83 10.48 -3.07
C TRP A 193 -7.64 11.35 -2.09
N LYS A 194 -7.56 12.68 -2.26
CA LYS A 194 -8.29 13.64 -1.42
C LYS A 194 -9.79 13.58 -1.62
N ASN A 195 -10.27 13.44 -2.86
CA ASN A 195 -11.69 13.31 -3.16
C ASN A 195 -12.31 12.07 -2.48
N PHE A 196 -11.57 10.96 -2.46
CA PHE A 196 -11.97 9.73 -1.79
C PHE A 196 -11.73 9.76 -0.28
N HIS A 197 -11.21 10.86 0.26
CA HIS A 197 -10.79 10.96 1.66
C HIS A 197 -9.93 9.77 2.09
N ASN A 198 -9.11 9.25 1.16
CA ASN A 198 -8.30 8.08 1.41
C ASN A 198 -7.18 8.39 2.42
N ARG A 199 -6.76 7.37 3.18
CA ARG A 199 -5.81 7.55 4.29
C ARG A 199 -4.71 6.50 4.29
N TYR A 200 -4.94 5.37 3.61
CA TYR A 200 -4.10 4.18 3.72
C TYR A 200 -3.80 3.56 2.35
N TRP A 201 -2.73 2.80 2.29
CA TRP A 201 -2.40 1.87 1.23
C TRP A 201 -2.37 0.43 1.76
N PRO A 202 -2.98 -0.55 1.07
CA PRO A 202 -3.96 -0.34 0.01
C PRO A 202 -5.31 0.14 0.55
N ALA A 203 -6.20 0.63 -0.34
CA ALA A 203 -7.58 0.91 0.00
C ALA A 203 -8.49 0.65 -1.20
N HIS A 204 -9.61 0.00 -0.96
CA HIS A 204 -10.55 -0.46 -1.95
C HIS A 204 -11.90 0.22 -1.78
N TYR A 205 -12.42 0.77 -2.85
CA TYR A 205 -13.71 1.44 -2.91
C TYR A 205 -14.56 0.77 -3.98
N LEU A 206 -15.62 0.05 -3.59
CA LEU A 206 -16.50 -0.67 -4.49
C LEU A 206 -17.74 0.17 -4.78
N ALA A 207 -17.95 0.52 -6.04
CA ALA A 207 -19.14 1.19 -6.53
C ALA A 207 -20.01 0.23 -7.36
N ASP A 208 -21.33 0.37 -7.27
CA ASP A 208 -22.25 -0.37 -8.11
C ASP A 208 -22.38 0.24 -9.52
N HIS A 209 -23.12 -0.44 -10.38
CA HIS A 209 -23.38 -0.03 -11.77
C HIS A 209 -24.10 1.33 -11.91
N THR A 210 -24.66 1.87 -10.84
CA THR A 210 -25.30 3.20 -10.80
C THR A 210 -24.33 4.31 -10.33
N GLY A 211 -23.07 3.97 -10.06
CA GLY A 211 -22.07 4.90 -9.56
C GLY A 211 -22.24 5.24 -8.08
N ARG A 212 -22.91 4.39 -7.30
CA ARG A 212 -23.02 4.56 -5.84
C ARG A 212 -21.99 3.68 -5.13
N LEU A 213 -21.29 4.27 -4.20
CA LEU A 213 -20.33 3.57 -3.36
C LEU A 213 -21.05 2.63 -2.40
N ARG A 214 -20.65 1.37 -2.36
CA ARG A 214 -21.27 0.29 -1.59
C ARG A 214 -20.39 -0.26 -0.48
N GLN A 215 -19.07 -0.18 -0.65
CA GLN A 215 -18.12 -0.65 0.34
C GLN A 215 -16.84 0.17 0.30
N VAL A 216 -16.24 0.37 1.47
CA VAL A 216 -14.88 0.88 1.64
C VAL A 216 -14.10 -0.09 2.51
N HIS A 217 -12.96 -0.54 2.04
CA HIS A 217 -12.03 -1.36 2.80
C HIS A 217 -10.64 -0.74 2.77
N GLU A 218 -10.08 -0.47 3.93
CA GLU A 218 -8.74 0.08 4.11
C GLU A 218 -7.80 -1.00 4.65
N GLY A 219 -6.62 -1.13 4.05
CA GLY A 219 -5.63 -2.15 4.38
C GLY A 219 -5.79 -3.44 3.58
N GLU A 220 -4.96 -4.43 3.86
CA GLU A 220 -5.01 -5.76 3.24
C GLU A 220 -6.05 -6.67 3.92
N GLY A 221 -6.48 -7.73 3.23
CA GLY A 221 -7.41 -8.73 3.76
C GLY A 221 -8.87 -8.49 3.38
N LYS A 222 -9.78 -9.26 3.99
CA LYS A 222 -11.25 -9.23 3.75
C LYS A 222 -11.66 -9.35 2.28
N TYR A 223 -10.89 -10.09 1.48
CA TYR A 223 -11.14 -10.21 0.03
C TYR A 223 -12.43 -10.97 -0.26
N ALA A 224 -12.71 -12.04 0.51
CA ALA A 224 -13.94 -12.79 0.39
C ALA A 224 -15.20 -11.98 0.79
N GLU A 225 -15.04 -11.01 1.67
CA GLU A 225 -16.08 -10.05 2.02
C GLU A 225 -16.35 -9.07 0.89
N THR A 226 -15.30 -8.55 0.26
CA THR A 226 -15.42 -7.65 -0.90
C THR A 226 -16.05 -8.36 -2.10
N GLU A 227 -15.73 -9.64 -2.30
CA GLU A 227 -16.30 -10.45 -3.40
C GLU A 227 -17.80 -10.74 -3.21
N ARG A 228 -18.32 -10.70 -2.00
CA ARG A 228 -19.74 -10.94 -1.69
C ARG A 228 -20.64 -9.73 -1.91
N VAL A 229 -20.10 -8.52 -1.96
CA VAL A 229 -20.81 -7.26 -2.16
C VAL A 229 -21.05 -7.00 -3.63
#